data_22244a3e151875e00f6799e322eef978
#
_entry.id   22244a3e151875e00f6799e322eef978
#
_cell.length_a   1.000
_cell.length_b   1.000
_cell.length_c   1.000
_cell.angle_alpha   90.00
_cell.angle_beta   90.00
_cell.angle_gamma   90.00
#
_symmetry.space_group_name_H-M   'P 1'
#
loop_
_entity.id
_entity.type
_entity.pdbx_description
1 polymer ?
#
loop_
_entity_poly.entity_id
_entity_poly.type
_entity_poly.pdbx_seq_one_letter_code
_entity_poly.pdbx_strand_id
1 'polypeptide(L)'
;MKEACLKQEMLVENEYNYVPQESKTSFDLFEINSMNQKVDDSSCFVSEMFKSDQVLEKSNITGVDGCVNAHLGKGKIVDSLNISNSYGVAAILEMGYESCVLSDECDKYQIEALMKAFLNRYHFDAPVYKTLYQKRRLMTMNHCPVNTALKDGKRVGCGLCHSHRYELEGLDGKRIFLLGDKDCHMRLYDVNTMDEIENRKDYESYGIKHFRFVFTDENQEEVKNAFKAYNR
;
A
#
# COMPACT_ATOMS: atom_id res chain seq x y z
N MET A 1 -5.77 33.11 35.41
CA MET A 1 -5.80 32.04 34.39
C MET A 1 -6.10 30.75 35.11
N LYS A 2 -7.28 30.20 34.89
CA LYS A 2 -7.64 28.89 35.45
C LYS A 2 -7.06 27.83 34.51
N GLU A 3 -6.11 27.05 34.99
CA GLU A 3 -5.69 25.84 34.30
C GLU A 3 -6.91 24.92 34.14
N ALA A 4 -7.31 24.70 32.92
CA ALA A 4 -8.24 23.63 32.60
C ALA A 4 -7.48 22.33 32.80
N CYS A 5 -7.66 21.72 33.95
CA CYS A 5 -7.26 20.34 34.17
C CYS A 5 -8.05 19.48 33.17
N LEU A 6 -7.42 19.05 32.10
CA LEU A 6 -7.95 17.99 31.28
C LEU A 6 -8.09 16.77 32.18
N LYS A 7 -9.31 16.47 32.62
CA LYS A 7 -9.65 15.17 33.15
C LYS A 7 -9.30 14.18 32.06
N GLN A 8 -8.22 13.49 32.26
CA GLN A 8 -7.93 12.28 31.52
C GLN A 8 -9.04 11.30 31.92
N GLU A 9 -10.11 11.27 31.14
CA GLU A 9 -11.05 10.17 31.24
C GLU A 9 -10.23 8.93 30.97
N MET A 10 -10.11 8.07 31.97
CA MET A 10 -9.57 6.73 31.76
C MET A 10 -10.37 6.14 30.60
N LEU A 11 -9.70 5.88 29.50
CA LEU A 11 -10.24 5.04 28.46
C LEU A 11 -10.69 3.76 29.18
N VAL A 12 -11.99 3.57 29.29
CA VAL A 12 -12.54 2.30 29.72
C VAL A 12 -11.96 1.32 28.72
N GLU A 13 -11.16 0.37 29.17
CA GLU A 13 -10.73 -0.75 28.36
C GLU A 13 -12.00 -1.50 27.95
N ASN A 14 -12.58 -1.10 26.83
CA ASN A 14 -13.55 -1.93 26.17
C ASN A 14 -12.78 -3.17 25.74
N GLU A 15 -13.04 -4.28 26.39
CA GLU A 15 -12.50 -5.56 25.96
C GLU A 15 -12.92 -5.75 24.51
N TYR A 16 -11.93 -5.71 23.62
CA TYR A 16 -12.15 -6.02 22.22
C TYR A 16 -12.31 -7.53 22.12
N ASN A 17 -13.56 -7.99 22.07
CA ASN A 17 -13.93 -9.40 22.18
C ASN A 17 -13.95 -10.16 20.86
N TYR A 18 -13.61 -9.50 19.75
CA TYR A 18 -13.55 -10.16 18.45
C TYR A 18 -12.36 -11.13 18.39
N VAL A 19 -12.65 -12.38 18.02
CA VAL A 19 -11.63 -13.39 17.76
C VAL A 19 -11.58 -13.64 16.25
N PRO A 20 -10.54 -13.15 15.56
CA PRO A 20 -10.40 -13.35 14.11
C PRO A 20 -10.17 -14.83 13.80
N GLN A 21 -10.59 -15.23 12.60
CA GLN A 21 -10.27 -16.55 12.04
C GLN A 21 -8.96 -16.50 11.28
N GLU A 22 -8.23 -17.61 11.27
CA GLU A 22 -7.01 -17.73 10.50
C GLU A 22 -7.29 -17.55 9.00
N SER A 23 -6.51 -16.70 8.34
CA SER A 23 -6.64 -16.44 6.91
C SER A 23 -6.19 -17.64 6.09
N LYS A 24 -6.88 -17.85 4.96
CA LYS A 24 -6.53 -18.88 3.96
C LYS A 24 -5.65 -18.32 2.84
N THR A 25 -5.26 -17.05 2.90
CA THR A 25 -4.41 -16.42 1.89
C THR A 25 -3.02 -17.05 1.94
N SER A 26 -2.48 -17.48 0.79
CA SER A 26 -1.25 -18.25 0.70
C SER A 26 -0.32 -17.83 -0.44
N PHE A 27 -0.36 -16.58 -0.88
CA PHE A 27 0.45 -16.08 -2.00
C PHE A 27 1.01 -14.69 -1.74
N ASP A 28 2.15 -14.38 -2.37
CA ASP A 28 2.71 -13.04 -2.37
C ASP A 28 2.02 -12.15 -3.40
N LEU A 29 2.07 -10.82 -3.19
CA LEU A 29 1.46 -9.83 -4.05
C LEU A 29 2.50 -9.16 -4.94
N PHE A 30 2.29 -9.23 -6.27
CA PHE A 30 3.06 -8.48 -7.25
C PHE A 30 2.12 -7.53 -7.99
N GLU A 31 2.13 -6.27 -7.61
CA GLU A 31 1.31 -5.24 -8.21
C GLU A 31 2.06 -4.59 -9.37
N ILE A 32 1.46 -4.63 -10.56
CA ILE A 32 2.04 -4.08 -11.80
C ILE A 32 1.18 -2.95 -12.34
N ASN A 33 1.82 -1.95 -12.92
CA ASN A 33 1.16 -0.83 -13.61
C ASN A 33 0.99 -1.06 -15.11
N SER A 34 1.80 -1.95 -15.67
CA SER A 34 1.81 -2.23 -17.10
C SER A 34 1.96 -3.71 -17.34
N MET A 35 1.31 -4.23 -18.37
CA MET A 35 1.45 -5.63 -18.78
C MET A 35 2.89 -6.01 -19.16
N ASN A 36 3.72 -5.04 -19.51
CA ASN A 36 5.16 -5.25 -19.78
C ASN A 36 5.95 -5.61 -18.51
N GLN A 37 5.40 -5.33 -17.31
CA GLN A 37 6.01 -5.67 -16.02
C GLN A 37 5.64 -7.08 -15.56
N LYS A 38 4.75 -7.77 -16.26
CA LYS A 38 4.31 -9.12 -15.89
C LYS A 38 5.45 -10.12 -15.97
N VAL A 39 5.66 -10.91 -14.91
CA VAL A 39 6.68 -11.95 -14.84
C VAL A 39 6.07 -13.34 -14.98
N ASP A 40 4.98 -13.63 -14.25
CA ASP A 40 4.22 -14.87 -14.37
C ASP A 40 2.73 -14.63 -14.18
N ASP A 41 1.91 -15.68 -14.29
CA ASP A 41 0.45 -15.58 -14.23
C ASP A 41 -0.14 -15.71 -12.82
N SER A 42 0.65 -16.16 -11.85
CA SER A 42 0.08 -16.68 -10.59
C SER A 42 -0.18 -15.62 -9.53
N SER A 43 0.52 -14.49 -9.56
CA SER A 43 0.52 -13.55 -8.43
C SER A 43 0.47 -12.08 -8.83
N CYS A 44 0.27 -11.77 -10.11
CA CYS A 44 0.28 -10.40 -10.60
C CYS A 44 -1.10 -9.75 -10.52
N PHE A 45 -1.14 -8.59 -9.89
CA PHE A 45 -2.33 -7.72 -9.84
C PHE A 45 -2.01 -6.41 -10.54
N VAL A 46 -2.96 -5.93 -11.33
CA VAL A 46 -2.83 -4.63 -12.01
C VAL A 46 -3.16 -3.53 -11.02
N SER A 47 -2.28 -2.51 -10.96
CA SER A 47 -2.50 -1.34 -10.13
C SER A 47 -3.84 -0.66 -10.44
N GLU A 48 -4.52 -0.15 -9.42
CA GLU A 48 -5.79 0.59 -9.57
C GLU A 48 -5.71 1.79 -10.51
N MET A 49 -4.52 2.37 -10.69
CA MET A 49 -4.33 3.51 -11.58
C MET A 49 -4.68 3.23 -13.05
N PHE A 50 -4.55 1.97 -13.48
CA PHE A 50 -4.72 1.58 -14.88
C PHE A 50 -5.80 0.53 -15.09
N LYS A 51 -6.57 0.21 -14.06
CA LYS A 51 -7.62 -0.79 -14.16
C LYS A 51 -8.74 -0.29 -15.06
N SER A 52 -9.01 -1.03 -16.13
CA SER A 52 -10.33 -1.01 -16.77
C SER A 52 -11.36 -1.65 -15.84
N ASP A 53 -12.62 -1.29 -15.95
CA ASP A 53 -13.70 -1.84 -15.10
C ASP A 53 -13.71 -3.37 -15.08
N GLN A 54 -13.29 -4.03 -16.16
CA GLN A 54 -13.17 -5.49 -16.26
C GLN A 54 -12.03 -6.08 -15.42
N VAL A 55 -10.99 -5.32 -15.12
CA VAL A 55 -9.84 -5.76 -14.33
C VAL A 55 -10.11 -5.57 -12.83
N LEU A 56 -10.89 -4.56 -12.46
CA LEU A 56 -11.33 -4.33 -11.07
C LEU A 56 -12.10 -5.53 -10.49
N GLU A 57 -12.87 -6.23 -11.31
CA GLU A 57 -13.63 -7.42 -10.87
C GLU A 57 -12.74 -8.60 -10.47
N LYS A 58 -11.50 -8.65 -10.96
CA LYS A 58 -10.53 -9.73 -10.71
C LYS A 58 -9.48 -9.38 -9.67
N SER A 59 -9.49 -8.15 -9.15
CA SER A 59 -8.50 -7.73 -8.15
C SER A 59 -8.83 -8.30 -6.77
N ASN A 60 -7.84 -8.91 -6.13
CA ASN A 60 -7.92 -9.36 -4.74
C ASN A 60 -7.52 -8.28 -3.73
N ILE A 61 -7.00 -7.14 -4.19
CA ILE A 61 -6.58 -6.04 -3.34
C ILE A 61 -7.54 -4.87 -3.46
N THR A 62 -7.89 -4.30 -2.33
CA THR A 62 -8.64 -3.05 -2.23
C THR A 62 -7.70 -1.97 -1.74
N GLY A 63 -7.37 -1.02 -2.60
CA GLY A 63 -6.67 0.20 -2.22
C GLY A 63 -7.65 1.17 -1.58
N VAL A 64 -7.27 1.69 -0.43
CA VAL A 64 -7.99 2.74 0.25
C VAL A 64 -7.15 4.00 0.18
N ASP A 65 -7.58 5.00 -0.56
CA ASP A 65 -7.01 6.32 -0.42
C ASP A 65 -7.43 6.88 0.93
N GLY A 66 -6.47 7.23 1.78
CA GLY A 66 -6.66 7.73 3.14
C GLY A 66 -7.47 9.02 3.27
N CYS A 67 -8.19 9.41 2.24
CA CYS A 67 -9.13 10.49 2.20
C CYS A 67 -10.55 9.95 2.18
N VAL A 68 -11.17 9.93 3.33
CA VAL A 68 -12.60 10.20 3.61
C VAL A 68 -13.66 9.23 3.09
N ASN A 69 -13.50 8.54 1.98
CA ASN A 69 -14.49 7.60 1.44
C ASN A 69 -13.79 6.33 0.96
N ALA A 70 -13.20 5.62 1.91
CA ALA A 70 -12.80 4.26 1.67
C ALA A 70 -14.04 3.45 1.27
N HIS A 71 -14.33 3.37 0.00
CA HIS A 71 -15.14 2.27 -0.48
C HIS A 71 -14.31 1.02 -0.28
N LEU A 72 -14.45 0.45 0.90
CA LEU A 72 -13.97 -0.89 1.20
C LEU A 72 -14.68 -1.78 0.19
N GLY A 73 -13.99 -1.99 -0.91
CA GLY A 73 -14.57 -2.60 -2.10
C GLY A 73 -14.45 -4.11 -2.08
N LYS A 74 -14.39 -4.71 -3.23
CA LYS A 74 -14.56 -6.15 -3.50
C LYS A 74 -13.32 -7.01 -3.24
N GLY A 75 -12.19 -6.44 -2.82
CA GLY A 75 -10.95 -7.19 -2.59
C GLY A 75 -10.91 -7.84 -1.22
N LYS A 76 -10.07 -8.87 -1.07
CA LYS A 76 -9.89 -9.59 0.19
C LYS A 76 -8.74 -9.02 1.05
N ILE A 77 -7.89 -8.22 0.45
CA ILE A 77 -6.69 -7.64 1.04
C ILE A 77 -6.87 -6.13 1.05
N VAL A 78 -6.66 -5.52 2.21
CA VAL A 78 -6.76 -4.05 2.37
C VAL A 78 -5.37 -3.43 2.37
N ASP A 79 -5.21 -2.40 1.55
CA ASP A 79 -4.01 -1.55 1.49
C ASP A 79 -4.31 -0.12 1.95
N SER A 80 -3.27 0.62 2.27
CA SER A 80 -3.30 2.08 2.50
C SER A 80 -4.13 2.56 3.69
N LEU A 81 -4.46 1.71 4.65
CA LEU A 81 -5.10 2.08 5.91
C LEU A 81 -4.11 2.38 7.04
N ASN A 82 -2.83 2.46 6.74
CA ASN A 82 -1.79 2.77 7.72
C ASN A 82 -1.81 1.85 8.96
N ILE A 83 -1.98 0.54 8.72
CA ILE A 83 -2.07 -0.47 9.77
C ILE A 83 -0.71 -0.63 10.46
N SER A 84 -0.63 -0.24 11.72
CA SER A 84 0.61 -0.20 12.50
C SER A 84 0.55 -0.93 13.85
N ASN A 85 -0.57 -1.58 14.17
CA ASN A 85 -0.73 -2.31 15.43
C ASN A 85 -1.67 -3.51 15.30
N SER A 86 -1.60 -4.42 16.27
CA SER A 86 -2.34 -5.68 16.24
C SER A 86 -3.86 -5.53 16.33
N TYR A 87 -4.37 -4.47 16.95
CA TYR A 87 -5.80 -4.19 16.98
C TYR A 87 -6.32 -3.72 15.62
N GLY A 88 -5.52 -2.92 14.91
CA GLY A 88 -5.85 -2.51 13.54
C GLY A 88 -5.97 -3.71 12.60
N VAL A 89 -5.07 -4.69 12.71
CA VAL A 89 -5.18 -5.95 11.96
C VAL A 89 -6.48 -6.68 12.31
N ALA A 90 -6.78 -6.84 13.61
CA ALA A 90 -7.99 -7.53 14.05
C ALA A 90 -9.27 -6.82 13.56
N ALA A 91 -9.31 -5.49 13.59
CA ALA A 91 -10.45 -4.72 13.10
C ALA A 91 -10.68 -4.93 11.57
N ILE A 92 -9.63 -5.03 10.79
CA ILE A 92 -9.74 -5.35 9.36
C ILE A 92 -10.34 -6.74 9.15
N LEU A 93 -9.92 -7.73 9.93
CA LEU A 93 -10.47 -9.09 9.86
C LEU A 93 -11.94 -9.12 10.30
N GLU A 94 -12.32 -8.34 11.32
CA GLU A 94 -13.70 -8.18 11.75
C GLU A 94 -14.61 -7.59 10.67
N MET A 95 -14.06 -6.69 9.84
CA MET A 95 -14.77 -6.13 8.68
C MET A 95 -14.95 -7.14 7.53
N GLY A 96 -14.41 -8.37 7.66
CA GLY A 96 -14.56 -9.46 6.69
C GLY A 96 -13.45 -9.55 5.65
N TYR A 97 -12.36 -8.81 5.79
CA TYR A 97 -11.18 -8.96 4.95
C TYR A 97 -10.32 -10.15 5.39
N GLU A 98 -9.56 -10.72 4.48
CA GLU A 98 -8.70 -11.88 4.78
C GLU A 98 -7.32 -11.46 5.28
N SER A 99 -6.83 -10.28 4.87
CA SER A 99 -5.54 -9.75 5.28
C SER A 99 -5.43 -8.26 4.99
N CYS A 100 -4.34 -7.65 5.46
CA CYS A 100 -4.03 -6.25 5.17
C CYS A 100 -2.54 -6.04 4.91
N VAL A 101 -2.22 -4.92 4.27
CA VAL A 101 -0.85 -4.47 4.09
C VAL A 101 -0.46 -3.60 5.29
N LEU A 102 0.69 -3.89 5.89
CA LEU A 102 1.23 -3.08 6.99
C LEU A 102 1.66 -1.71 6.48
N SER A 103 1.57 -0.72 7.36
CA SER A 103 2.09 0.61 7.09
C SER A 103 3.57 0.59 6.73
N ASP A 104 3.93 1.36 5.70
CA ASP A 104 5.33 1.57 5.32
C ASP A 104 6.10 2.46 6.33
N GLU A 105 5.38 3.07 7.27
CA GLU A 105 5.96 3.87 8.35
C GLU A 105 6.42 3.03 9.55
N CYS A 106 6.01 1.76 9.60
CA CYS A 106 6.44 0.85 10.66
C CYS A 106 7.88 0.42 10.47
N ASP A 107 8.70 0.66 11.48
CA ASP A 107 10.04 0.09 11.54
C ASP A 107 10.00 -1.40 11.93
N LYS A 108 11.15 -2.09 11.82
CA LYS A 108 11.24 -3.52 12.11
C LYS A 108 10.86 -3.89 13.55
N TYR A 109 11.11 -3.02 14.52
CA TYR A 109 10.78 -3.27 15.93
C TYR A 109 9.29 -3.14 16.18
N GLN A 110 8.65 -2.18 15.53
CA GLN A 110 7.18 -2.02 15.58
C GLN A 110 6.48 -3.21 14.93
N ILE A 111 6.99 -3.69 13.79
CA ILE A 111 6.48 -4.88 13.11
C ILE A 111 6.62 -6.11 14.00
N GLU A 112 7.80 -6.35 14.57
CA GLU A 112 8.04 -7.46 15.49
C GLU A 112 7.09 -7.40 16.70
N ALA A 113 6.92 -6.22 17.30
CA ALA A 113 6.01 -6.02 18.43
C ALA A 113 4.55 -6.27 18.05
N LEU A 114 4.11 -5.80 16.87
CA LEU A 114 2.77 -6.05 16.33
C LEU A 114 2.53 -7.56 16.19
N MET A 115 3.44 -8.27 15.52
CA MET A 115 3.31 -9.70 15.25
C MET A 115 3.25 -10.51 16.56
N LYS A 116 4.14 -10.22 17.51
CA LYS A 116 4.12 -10.84 18.83
C LYS A 116 2.83 -10.56 19.60
N ALA A 117 2.35 -9.31 19.59
CA ALA A 117 1.13 -8.93 20.29
C ALA A 117 -0.10 -9.61 19.68
N PHE A 118 -0.15 -9.75 18.35
CA PHE A 118 -1.23 -10.45 17.67
C PHE A 118 -1.21 -11.96 18.00
N LEU A 119 -0.04 -12.61 17.86
CA LEU A 119 0.13 -14.03 18.16
C LEU A 119 -0.23 -14.35 19.61
N ASN A 120 0.22 -13.53 20.57
CA ASN A 120 -0.08 -13.73 21.99
C ASN A 120 -1.58 -13.63 22.30
N ARG A 121 -2.32 -12.79 21.57
CA ARG A 121 -3.75 -12.55 21.80
C ARG A 121 -4.62 -13.57 21.10
N TYR A 122 -4.29 -13.95 19.88
CA TYR A 122 -5.17 -14.74 19.02
C TYR A 122 -4.64 -16.14 18.72
N HIS A 123 -3.39 -16.45 19.10
CA HIS A 123 -2.75 -17.77 18.98
C HIS A 123 -2.49 -18.25 17.54
N PHE A 124 -2.43 -17.31 16.59
CA PHE A 124 -1.95 -17.56 15.23
C PHE A 124 -1.25 -16.30 14.69
N ASP A 125 -0.46 -16.45 13.61
CA ASP A 125 0.27 -15.33 13.01
C ASP A 125 -0.68 -14.33 12.35
N ALA A 126 -0.40 -13.04 12.51
CA ALA A 126 -1.19 -11.99 11.86
C ALA A 126 -1.16 -12.16 10.33
N PRO A 127 -2.32 -12.21 9.65
CA PRO A 127 -2.38 -12.36 8.20
C PRO A 127 -2.12 -11.01 7.52
N VAL A 128 -0.85 -10.63 7.46
CA VAL A 128 -0.43 -9.34 6.95
C VAL A 128 0.57 -9.47 5.82
N TYR A 129 0.63 -8.46 4.98
CA TYR A 129 1.65 -8.28 3.96
C TYR A 129 2.64 -7.20 4.39
N LYS A 130 3.93 -7.46 4.23
CA LYS A 130 4.97 -6.44 4.29
C LYS A 130 5.42 -6.10 2.88
N THR A 131 5.39 -4.83 2.54
CA THR A 131 5.94 -4.36 1.26
C THR A 131 7.45 -4.38 1.33
N LEU A 132 8.09 -5.14 0.42
CA LEU A 132 9.55 -5.23 0.31
C LEU A 132 10.12 -4.34 -0.78
N TYR A 133 9.34 -4.05 -1.82
CA TYR A 133 9.81 -3.30 -2.97
C TYR A 133 8.72 -2.35 -3.47
N GLN A 134 9.02 -1.06 -3.49
CA GLN A 134 8.15 -0.04 -4.09
C GLN A 134 8.83 1.31 -4.23
N LYS A 135 8.29 2.18 -5.06
CA LYS A 135 8.46 3.63 -4.91
C LYS A 135 7.36 4.14 -3.99
N ARG A 136 7.74 4.82 -2.91
CA ARG A 136 6.76 5.28 -1.91
C ARG A 136 5.80 6.29 -2.51
N ARG A 137 4.50 6.04 -2.35
CA ARG A 137 3.47 7.02 -2.65
C ARG A 137 3.46 8.08 -1.54
N LEU A 138 3.77 9.31 -1.91
CA LEU A 138 3.89 10.42 -0.97
C LEU A 138 2.57 11.17 -0.80
N MET A 139 1.78 11.26 -1.89
CA MET A 139 0.54 12.03 -1.90
C MET A 139 -0.40 11.56 -3.02
N THR A 140 -1.70 11.69 -2.77
CA THR A 140 -2.74 11.62 -3.80
C THR A 140 -3.48 12.94 -3.87
N MET A 141 -3.71 13.45 -5.07
CA MET A 141 -4.37 14.74 -5.31
C MET A 141 -5.49 14.62 -6.34
N ASN A 142 -6.61 15.30 -6.10
CA ASN A 142 -7.68 15.50 -7.10
C ASN A 142 -7.35 16.64 -8.08
N HIS A 143 -6.20 17.27 -7.94
CA HIS A 143 -5.69 18.32 -8.78
C HIS A 143 -4.55 17.81 -9.64
N CYS A 144 -4.52 18.20 -10.92
CA CYS A 144 -3.45 17.85 -11.83
C CYS A 144 -2.48 19.04 -12.04
N PRO A 145 -1.32 19.06 -11.39
CA PRO A 145 -0.35 20.13 -11.54
C PRO A 145 0.20 20.22 -12.96
N VAL A 146 0.35 19.08 -13.65
CA VAL A 146 0.80 19.04 -15.05
C VAL A 146 -0.17 19.76 -15.97
N ASN A 147 -1.47 19.50 -15.82
CA ASN A 147 -2.48 20.15 -16.62
C ASN A 147 -2.54 21.67 -16.33
N THR A 148 -2.44 22.05 -15.06
CA THR A 148 -2.44 23.45 -14.65
C THR A 148 -1.24 24.20 -15.23
N ALA A 149 -0.06 23.61 -15.17
CA ALA A 149 1.16 24.25 -15.66
C ALA A 149 1.23 24.33 -17.19
N LEU A 150 0.69 23.32 -17.90
CA LEU A 150 0.91 23.18 -19.36
C LEU A 150 -0.35 23.48 -20.20
N LYS A 151 -1.54 23.48 -19.62
CA LYS A 151 -2.82 23.67 -20.33
C LYS A 151 -3.82 24.55 -19.58
N ASP A 152 -3.39 25.42 -18.72
CA ASP A 152 -4.24 26.35 -17.95
C ASP A 152 -5.47 25.67 -17.28
N GLY A 153 -5.32 24.43 -16.83
CA GLY A 153 -6.40 23.68 -16.18
C GLY A 153 -7.45 23.06 -17.12
N LYS A 154 -7.30 23.16 -18.44
CA LYS A 154 -8.25 22.58 -19.42
C LYS A 154 -8.07 21.07 -19.50
N ARG A 155 -9.01 20.29 -18.93
CA ARG A 155 -8.91 18.82 -18.83
C ARG A 155 -9.32 18.07 -20.09
N VAL A 156 -10.20 18.63 -20.92
CA VAL A 156 -10.75 17.93 -22.10
C VAL A 156 -9.64 17.57 -23.10
N GLY A 157 -9.49 16.27 -23.37
CA GLY A 157 -8.51 15.76 -24.30
C GLY A 157 -7.06 15.96 -23.89
N CYS A 158 -6.77 16.12 -22.61
CA CYS A 158 -5.43 16.45 -22.12
C CYS A 158 -4.39 15.36 -22.46
N GLY A 159 -4.56 14.14 -21.98
CA GLY A 159 -3.68 12.99 -22.29
C GLY A 159 -2.19 13.14 -21.95
N LEU A 160 -1.77 14.23 -21.29
CA LEU A 160 -0.35 14.54 -21.04
C LEU A 160 0.33 13.45 -20.21
N CYS A 161 -0.31 13.00 -19.11
CA CYS A 161 0.25 12.01 -18.22
C CYS A 161 0.31 10.58 -18.80
N HIS A 162 -0.37 10.32 -19.93
CA HIS A 162 -0.32 9.03 -20.63
C HIS A 162 0.87 8.92 -21.58
N SER A 163 1.39 10.06 -22.05
CA SER A 163 2.44 10.10 -23.07
C SER A 163 3.82 10.46 -22.52
N HIS A 164 3.88 11.05 -21.33
CA HIS A 164 5.12 11.54 -20.74
C HIS A 164 5.16 11.30 -19.24
N ARG A 165 6.35 11.04 -18.73
CA ARG A 165 6.65 11.06 -17.30
C ARG A 165 6.96 12.50 -16.88
N TYR A 166 6.36 12.95 -15.81
CA TYR A 166 6.60 14.26 -15.23
C TYR A 166 7.23 14.13 -13.86
N GLU A 167 8.16 15.01 -13.59
CA GLU A 167 8.79 15.12 -12.29
C GLU A 167 8.65 16.56 -11.76
N LEU A 168 8.51 16.67 -10.45
CA LEU A 168 8.64 17.93 -9.73
C LEU A 168 9.98 17.91 -9.02
N GLU A 169 10.71 19.01 -9.10
CA GLU A 169 11.95 19.21 -8.35
C GLU A 169 11.72 20.30 -7.29
N GLY A 170 11.98 19.94 -6.03
CA GLY A 170 11.91 20.87 -4.91
C GLY A 170 13.12 21.81 -4.91
N LEU A 171 13.02 22.89 -4.14
CA LEU A 171 14.14 23.83 -3.96
C LEU A 171 15.36 23.17 -3.30
N ASP A 172 15.17 22.08 -2.60
CA ASP A 172 16.21 21.26 -1.97
C ASP A 172 16.80 20.20 -2.91
N GLY A 173 16.41 20.21 -4.20
CA GLY A 173 16.85 19.26 -5.22
C GLY A 173 16.18 17.89 -5.13
N LYS A 174 15.26 17.68 -4.20
CA LYS A 174 14.48 16.44 -4.14
C LYS A 174 13.53 16.36 -5.32
N ARG A 175 13.49 15.20 -5.94
CA ARG A 175 12.60 14.93 -7.07
C ARG A 175 11.52 13.95 -6.66
N ILE A 176 10.33 14.20 -7.14
CA ILE A 176 9.17 13.33 -7.05
C ILE A 176 8.57 13.19 -8.44
N PHE A 177 8.08 12.02 -8.80
CA PHE A 177 7.40 11.85 -10.07
C PHE A 177 5.89 11.70 -9.89
N LEU A 178 5.16 12.01 -10.96
CA LEU A 178 3.72 12.07 -10.97
C LEU A 178 3.16 11.02 -11.91
N LEU A 179 2.17 10.30 -11.42
CA LEU A 179 1.34 9.42 -12.25
C LEU A 179 -0.12 9.83 -12.10
N GLY A 180 -0.81 9.98 -13.24
CA GLY A 180 -2.24 10.28 -13.29
C GLY A 180 -3.05 9.04 -13.63
N ASP A 181 -4.25 8.96 -13.08
CA ASP A 181 -5.24 7.96 -13.48
C ASP A 181 -6.20 8.48 -14.56
N LYS A 182 -7.13 7.62 -14.98
CA LYS A 182 -8.15 7.97 -15.99
C LYS A 182 -9.08 9.11 -15.58
N ASP A 183 -9.25 9.33 -14.27
CA ASP A 183 -10.11 10.35 -13.69
C ASP A 183 -9.34 11.63 -13.34
N CYS A 184 -8.07 11.72 -13.76
CA CYS A 184 -7.16 12.84 -13.49
C CYS A 184 -6.81 13.02 -12.01
N HIS A 185 -6.92 11.98 -11.18
CA HIS A 185 -6.28 11.99 -9.89
C HIS A 185 -4.78 11.79 -10.08
N MET A 186 -3.99 12.59 -9.39
CA MET A 186 -2.54 12.53 -9.49
C MET A 186 -1.96 11.91 -8.23
N ARG A 187 -1.05 10.95 -8.41
CA ARG A 187 -0.27 10.36 -7.33
C ARG A 187 1.18 10.76 -7.47
N LEU A 188 1.75 11.18 -6.37
CA LEU A 188 3.14 11.60 -6.25
C LEU A 188 3.93 10.47 -5.61
N TYR A 189 5.04 10.15 -6.24
CA TYR A 189 5.93 9.08 -5.78
C TYR A 189 7.35 9.60 -5.58
N ASP A 190 8.03 9.05 -4.58
CA ASP A 190 9.47 9.20 -4.47
C ASP A 190 10.13 8.61 -5.73
N VAL A 191 11.16 9.25 -6.25
CA VAL A 191 11.97 8.71 -7.36
C VAL A 191 12.84 7.54 -6.90
N ASN A 192 13.15 7.49 -5.60
CA ASN A 192 13.96 6.42 -5.03
C ASN A 192 13.11 5.20 -4.70
N THR A 193 13.59 4.04 -5.08
CA THR A 193 12.98 2.77 -4.75
C THR A 193 13.31 2.40 -3.30
N MET A 194 12.29 2.06 -2.52
CA MET A 194 12.45 1.32 -1.28
C MET A 194 12.65 -0.16 -1.65
N ASP A 195 13.82 -0.69 -1.34
CA ASP A 195 14.17 -2.09 -1.56
C ASP A 195 14.60 -2.70 -0.22
N GLU A 196 13.75 -3.55 0.33
CA GLU A 196 13.96 -4.28 1.58
C GLU A 196 14.01 -5.80 1.37
N ILE A 197 14.26 -6.25 0.14
CA ILE A 197 14.26 -7.68 -0.20
C ILE A 197 15.27 -8.46 0.66
N GLU A 198 16.42 -7.87 0.94
CA GLU A 198 17.46 -8.50 1.78
C GLU A 198 16.99 -8.70 3.23
N ASN A 199 16.05 -7.89 3.71
CA ASN A 199 15.50 -7.99 5.07
C ASN A 199 14.38 -9.05 5.20
N ARG A 200 14.05 -9.75 4.13
CA ARG A 200 12.96 -10.74 4.09
C ARG A 200 13.05 -11.75 5.24
N LYS A 201 14.23 -12.31 5.46
CA LYS A 201 14.45 -13.34 6.50
C LYS A 201 14.19 -12.82 7.91
N ASP A 202 14.49 -11.55 8.16
CA ASP A 202 14.17 -10.91 9.44
C ASP A 202 12.66 -10.86 9.63
N TYR A 203 11.93 -10.40 8.61
CA TYR A 203 10.46 -10.34 8.65
C TYR A 203 9.82 -11.72 8.78
N GLU A 204 10.34 -12.73 8.08
CA GLU A 204 9.89 -14.13 8.24
C GLU A 204 10.09 -14.62 9.69
N SER A 205 11.20 -14.23 10.34
CA SER A 205 11.46 -14.58 11.75
C SER A 205 10.48 -13.94 12.73
N TYR A 206 9.84 -12.83 12.36
CA TYR A 206 8.77 -12.19 13.14
C TYR A 206 7.40 -12.82 12.89
N GLY A 207 7.28 -13.77 11.96
CA GLY A 207 6.03 -14.45 11.62
C GLY A 207 5.32 -13.91 10.39
N ILE A 208 5.92 -12.98 9.63
CA ILE A 208 5.36 -12.53 8.35
C ILE A 208 5.55 -13.64 7.31
N LYS A 209 4.45 -14.03 6.68
CA LYS A 209 4.42 -15.12 5.70
C LYS A 209 4.27 -14.62 4.27
N HIS A 210 3.82 -13.39 4.07
CA HIS A 210 3.48 -12.86 2.76
C HIS A 210 4.09 -11.49 2.52
N PHE A 211 4.57 -11.29 1.31
CA PHE A 211 5.25 -10.09 0.91
C PHE A 211 4.56 -9.43 -0.29
N ARG A 212 4.74 -8.11 -0.40
CA ARG A 212 4.20 -7.30 -1.47
C ARG A 212 5.31 -6.59 -2.21
N PHE A 213 5.15 -6.54 -3.53
CA PHE A 213 5.96 -5.77 -4.46
C PHE A 213 5.04 -4.83 -5.25
N VAL A 214 5.39 -3.58 -5.35
CA VAL A 214 4.63 -2.59 -6.12
C VAL A 214 5.55 -2.00 -7.18
N PHE A 215 5.29 -2.36 -8.42
CA PHE A 215 6.00 -1.81 -9.57
C PHE A 215 5.19 -0.65 -10.16
N THR A 216 5.81 0.50 -10.30
CA THR A 216 5.19 1.73 -10.80
C THR A 216 5.64 2.04 -12.23
N ASP A 217 6.86 2.51 -12.40
CA ASP A 217 7.47 2.89 -13.66
C ASP A 217 8.69 2.03 -14.04
N GLU A 218 8.93 0.98 -13.26
CA GLU A 218 10.02 0.04 -13.52
C GLU A 218 9.85 -0.64 -14.87
N ASN A 219 10.95 -0.79 -15.59
CA ASN A 219 10.99 -1.56 -16.81
C ASN A 219 11.04 -3.07 -16.53
N GLN A 220 10.88 -3.90 -17.57
CA GLN A 220 10.83 -5.35 -17.44
C GLN A 220 12.13 -5.96 -16.85
N GLU A 221 13.27 -5.35 -17.08
CA GLU A 221 14.56 -5.83 -16.56
C GLU A 221 14.66 -5.56 -15.06
N GLU A 222 14.26 -4.38 -14.61
CA GLU A 222 14.22 -4.02 -13.19
C GLU A 222 13.27 -4.95 -12.43
N VAL A 223 12.08 -5.21 -12.96
CA VAL A 223 11.12 -6.16 -12.38
C VAL A 223 11.73 -7.56 -12.27
N LYS A 224 12.36 -8.07 -13.35
CA LYS A 224 13.03 -9.38 -13.33
C LYS A 224 14.18 -9.44 -12.31
N ASN A 225 14.90 -8.36 -12.12
CA ASN A 225 15.99 -8.30 -11.14
C ASN A 225 15.47 -8.35 -9.71
N ALA A 226 14.40 -7.61 -9.39
CA ALA A 226 13.73 -7.70 -8.09
C ALA A 226 13.22 -9.14 -7.81
N PHE A 227 12.61 -9.78 -8.81
CA PHE A 227 12.16 -11.17 -8.69
C PHE A 227 13.33 -12.16 -8.46
N LYS A 228 14.45 -11.98 -9.16
CA LYS A 228 15.63 -12.82 -8.96
C LYS A 228 16.24 -12.61 -7.58
N ALA A 229 16.24 -11.38 -7.07
CA ALA A 229 16.73 -11.09 -5.73
C ALA A 229 15.85 -11.76 -4.66
N TYR A 230 14.54 -11.71 -4.84
CA TYR A 230 13.57 -12.31 -3.93
C TYR A 230 13.65 -13.84 -3.87
N ASN A 231 13.95 -14.51 -4.98
CA ASN A 231 14.02 -15.98 -5.06
C ASN A 231 15.40 -16.55 -4.70
N ARG A 232 16.31 -15.74 -4.19
CA ARG A 232 17.60 -16.17 -3.64
C ARG A 232 17.51 -16.45 -2.15
#